data_2086b79df3067e337ca91a786a2a7421
#
_entry.id   2086b79df3067e337ca91a786a2a7421
#
_cell.length_a   1.000
_cell.length_b   1.000
_cell.length_c   1.000
_cell.angle_alpha   90.00
_cell.angle_beta   90.00
_cell.angle_gamma   90.00
#
_symmetry.space_group_name_H-M   'P 1'
#
loop_
_entity.id
_entity.type
_entity.pdbx_description
1 polymer ?
#
loop_
_entity_poly.entity_id
_entity_poly.type
_entity_poly.pdbx_seq_one_letter_code
_entity_poly.pdbx_strand_id
1 'polypeptide(L)'
;ENIMQKFLSDLINKLGFVSSSQSEKLSRYPLAAPLPKQSTHNLLLDCCRDIPFYTDMGRMMSILGWDACRDYYWLITDIEGGWEAALPDPCWLTGAQLEQILRRHPNEQYIWAVFSAFAPDIAASQIDLQSLPSAESPDFWQDHAKPQHPQALFEIVCWDSTYTLFIGLPDKLAHRLVAAFPDCRRLKKL
;
A
#
# COMPACT_ATOMS: atom_id res chain seq x y z
N GLU A 1 4.26 -26.64 5.09
CA GLU A 1 3.32 -25.50 5.20
C GLU A 1 4.15 -24.24 5.24
N ASN A 2 3.94 -23.34 4.26
CA ASN A 2 4.78 -22.15 4.07
C ASN A 2 4.52 -21.17 5.24
N ILE A 3 5.58 -20.62 5.82
CA ILE A 3 5.55 -19.66 6.93
C ILE A 3 4.52 -18.53 6.66
N MET A 4 4.46 -18.06 5.42
CA MET A 4 3.50 -17.04 4.97
C MET A 4 2.04 -17.51 5.08
N GLN A 5 1.73 -18.77 4.73
CA GLN A 5 0.36 -19.30 4.85
C GLN A 5 -0.07 -19.46 6.31
N LYS A 6 0.88 -19.85 7.16
CA LYS A 6 0.63 -19.92 8.60
C LYS A 6 0.37 -18.53 9.20
N PHE A 7 1.18 -17.51 8.82
CA PHE A 7 0.96 -16.14 9.25
C PHE A 7 -0.38 -15.58 8.79
N LEU A 8 -0.77 -15.83 7.53
CA LEU A 8 -2.07 -15.42 7.01
C LEU A 8 -3.23 -16.11 7.74
N SER A 9 -3.11 -17.40 8.02
CA SER A 9 -4.12 -18.15 8.76
C SER A 9 -4.28 -17.62 10.20
N ASP A 10 -3.16 -17.35 10.89
CA ASP A 10 -3.16 -16.82 12.24
C ASP A 10 -3.71 -15.39 12.30
N LEU A 11 -3.42 -14.56 11.29
CA LEU A 11 -3.95 -13.21 11.14
C LEU A 11 -5.47 -13.24 10.91
N ILE A 12 -5.95 -14.07 10.01
CA ILE A 12 -7.37 -14.26 9.72
C ILE A 12 -8.13 -14.69 11.00
N ASN A 13 -7.57 -15.62 11.75
CA ASN A 13 -8.17 -16.08 13.00
C ASN A 13 -8.16 -15.01 14.10
N LYS A 14 -7.09 -14.24 14.20
CA LYS A 14 -6.91 -13.18 15.21
C LYS A 14 -7.80 -11.95 14.96
N LEU A 15 -8.08 -11.66 13.70
CA LEU A 15 -8.92 -10.53 13.28
C LEU A 15 -10.41 -10.86 13.17
N GLY A 16 -10.81 -12.11 13.43
CA GLY A 16 -12.22 -12.55 13.35
C GLY A 16 -12.78 -12.48 11.93
N PHE A 17 -11.94 -12.67 10.91
CA PHE A 17 -12.39 -12.79 9.53
C PHE A 17 -13.18 -14.09 9.37
N VAL A 18 -14.46 -13.97 9.07
CA VAL A 18 -15.32 -15.11 8.79
C VAL A 18 -14.84 -15.82 7.53
N SER A 19 -14.56 -17.11 7.70
CA SER A 19 -14.05 -18.06 6.73
C SER A 19 -14.94 -18.21 5.49
N SER A 20 -14.29 -18.30 4.34
CA SER A 20 -14.51 -19.25 3.23
C SER A 20 -15.77 -19.25 2.36
N SER A 21 -16.87 -18.61 2.66
CA SER A 21 -18.04 -18.67 1.74
C SER A 21 -18.09 -17.56 0.67
N GLN A 22 -17.17 -16.59 0.73
CA GLN A 22 -17.07 -15.50 -0.27
C GLN A 22 -16.02 -15.76 -1.37
N SER A 23 -15.12 -16.71 -1.18
CA SER A 23 -14.07 -17.06 -2.14
C SER A 23 -14.61 -17.60 -3.47
N GLU A 24 -15.74 -18.28 -3.45
CA GLU A 24 -16.37 -18.84 -4.67
C GLU A 24 -17.15 -17.82 -5.50
N LYS A 25 -17.55 -16.68 -4.94
CA LYS A 25 -18.27 -15.62 -5.67
C LYS A 25 -17.36 -14.68 -6.46
N LEU A 26 -16.07 -14.63 -6.18
CA LEU A 26 -15.09 -13.78 -6.86
C LEU A 26 -14.67 -14.31 -8.24
N SER A 27 -15.00 -15.55 -8.58
CA SER A 27 -14.72 -16.19 -9.87
C SER A 27 -15.55 -15.65 -11.06
N ARG A 28 -16.44 -14.69 -10.86
CA ARG A 28 -17.35 -14.20 -11.93
C ARG A 28 -17.04 -12.83 -12.49
N TYR A 29 -15.96 -12.19 -12.04
CA TYR A 29 -15.54 -10.95 -12.69
C TYR A 29 -14.60 -11.28 -13.84
N PRO A 30 -14.85 -10.73 -15.06
CA PRO A 30 -13.92 -10.91 -16.16
C PRO A 30 -12.54 -10.40 -15.71
N LEU A 31 -11.51 -11.21 -16.02
CA LEU A 31 -10.12 -10.81 -15.84
C LEU A 31 -9.96 -9.38 -16.36
N ALA A 32 -9.54 -8.48 -15.49
CA ALA A 32 -9.29 -7.11 -15.88
C ALA A 32 -8.32 -7.13 -17.07
N ALA A 33 -8.68 -6.43 -18.14
CA ALA A 33 -7.77 -6.27 -19.27
C ALA A 33 -6.41 -5.75 -18.77
N PRO A 34 -5.29 -6.21 -19.33
CA PRO A 34 -3.98 -5.75 -18.92
C PRO A 34 -3.98 -4.22 -18.91
N LEU A 35 -3.62 -3.64 -17.76
CA LEU A 35 -3.59 -2.18 -17.60
C LEU A 35 -2.73 -1.61 -18.73
N PRO A 36 -3.22 -0.65 -19.51
CA PRO A 36 -2.41 0.00 -20.53
C PRO A 36 -1.16 0.57 -19.85
N LYS A 37 -0.04 0.66 -20.58
CA LYS A 37 1.18 1.35 -20.08
C LYS A 37 0.79 2.78 -19.75
N GLN A 38 0.38 3.01 -18.52
CA GLN A 38 -0.01 4.34 -18.04
C GLN A 38 1.25 5.08 -17.60
N SER A 39 1.26 6.39 -17.79
CA SER A 39 2.27 7.22 -17.16
C SER A 39 2.17 7.06 -15.64
N THR A 40 3.31 6.99 -14.98
CA THR A 40 3.40 6.88 -13.53
C THR A 40 4.03 8.15 -12.95
N HIS A 41 3.73 8.41 -11.69
CA HIS A 41 4.17 9.63 -11.02
C HIS A 41 4.88 9.30 -9.71
N ASN A 42 5.98 10.01 -9.45
CA ASN A 42 6.60 10.06 -8.14
C ASN A 42 6.21 11.38 -7.47
N LEU A 43 5.49 11.27 -6.35
CA LEU A 43 4.90 12.41 -5.66
C LEU A 43 5.31 12.41 -4.18
N LEU A 44 5.33 13.59 -3.59
CA LEU A 44 5.64 13.84 -2.19
C LEU A 44 4.54 14.66 -1.54
N LEU A 45 4.07 14.21 -0.39
CA LEU A 45 3.16 14.93 0.47
C LEU A 45 3.89 15.30 1.77
N ASP A 46 4.14 16.60 1.97
CA ASP A 46 4.94 17.12 3.09
C ASP A 46 4.46 18.46 3.66
N CYS A 47 3.45 19.06 3.08
CA CYS A 47 3.06 20.43 3.43
C CYS A 47 1.55 20.70 3.46
N CYS A 48 0.72 19.67 3.49
CA CYS A 48 -0.73 19.87 3.52
C CYS A 48 -1.19 20.34 4.92
N ARG A 49 -1.85 21.48 4.97
CA ARG A 49 -2.29 22.13 6.23
C ARG A 49 -3.51 21.48 6.86
N ASP A 50 -4.27 20.71 6.09
CA ASP A 50 -5.61 20.26 6.50
C ASP A 50 -5.64 18.79 6.98
N ILE A 51 -4.48 18.18 7.15
CA ILE A 51 -4.37 16.81 7.68
C ILE A 51 -3.52 16.79 8.95
N PRO A 52 -3.98 16.06 9.98
CA PRO A 52 -3.22 15.96 11.23
C PRO A 52 -1.94 15.14 11.07
N PHE A 53 -1.95 14.13 10.19
CA PHE A 53 -0.81 13.22 9.95
C PHE A 53 -0.64 12.97 8.45
N TYR A 54 0.59 13.17 7.95
CA TYR A 54 0.92 12.88 6.54
C TYR A 54 0.92 11.39 6.25
N THR A 55 1.22 10.56 7.24
CA THR A 55 1.34 9.11 7.13
C THR A 55 0.10 8.37 7.63
N ASP A 56 -1.08 9.03 7.63
CA ASP A 56 -2.38 8.38 7.85
C ASP A 56 -2.80 7.61 6.60
N MET A 57 -2.49 6.32 6.56
CA MET A 57 -2.78 5.47 5.41
C MET A 57 -4.28 5.25 5.19
N GLY A 58 -5.09 5.29 6.24
CA GLY A 58 -6.55 5.23 6.11
C GLY A 58 -7.08 6.39 5.28
N ARG A 59 -6.59 7.59 5.55
CA ARG A 59 -6.92 8.80 4.79
C ARG A 59 -6.35 8.75 3.37
N MET A 60 -5.09 8.34 3.21
CA MET A 60 -4.46 8.24 1.89
C MET A 60 -5.22 7.27 0.98
N MET A 61 -5.52 6.06 1.45
CA MET A 61 -6.27 5.07 0.68
C MET A 61 -7.71 5.52 0.37
N SER A 62 -8.34 6.24 1.29
CA SER A 62 -9.67 6.84 1.06
C SER A 62 -9.66 7.84 -0.09
N ILE A 63 -8.63 8.67 -0.19
CA ILE A 63 -8.45 9.67 -1.26
C ILE A 63 -8.12 9.02 -2.59
N LEU A 64 -7.22 8.03 -2.59
CA LEU A 64 -6.92 7.23 -3.78
C LEU A 64 -8.14 6.47 -4.29
N GLY A 65 -9.09 6.19 -3.40
CA GLY A 65 -10.33 5.49 -3.63
C GLY A 65 -10.24 4.01 -3.25
N TRP A 66 -11.10 3.61 -2.32
CA TRP A 66 -11.15 2.22 -1.85
C TRP A 66 -11.44 1.22 -2.95
N ASP A 67 -12.25 1.63 -3.95
CA ASP A 67 -12.51 0.86 -5.16
C ASP A 67 -11.21 0.47 -5.88
N ALA A 68 -10.34 1.46 -6.09
CA ALA A 68 -9.04 1.24 -6.73
C ALA A 68 -8.07 0.46 -5.83
N CYS A 69 -8.06 0.73 -4.52
CA CYS A 69 -7.18 0.01 -3.59
C CYS A 69 -7.51 -1.49 -3.49
N ARG A 70 -8.77 -1.87 -3.70
CA ARG A 70 -9.21 -3.28 -3.73
C ARG A 70 -8.71 -4.06 -4.95
N ASP A 71 -8.34 -3.36 -6.01
CA ASP A 71 -7.85 -3.98 -7.25
C ASP A 71 -6.42 -4.53 -7.12
N TYR A 72 -5.77 -4.31 -5.96
CA TYR A 72 -4.39 -4.74 -5.69
C TYR A 72 -4.31 -5.72 -4.54
N TYR A 73 -3.25 -6.53 -4.54
CA TYR A 73 -2.67 -7.11 -3.33
C TYR A 73 -1.64 -6.15 -2.74
N TRP A 74 -1.44 -6.24 -1.45
CA TRP A 74 -0.56 -5.34 -0.72
C TRP A 74 0.43 -6.11 0.12
N LEU A 75 1.71 -5.82 -0.06
CA LEU A 75 2.78 -6.20 0.85
C LEU A 75 3.12 -4.97 1.69
N ILE A 76 3.06 -5.11 3.01
CA ILE A 76 3.42 -4.05 3.94
C ILE A 76 4.67 -4.50 4.66
N THR A 77 5.70 -3.65 4.67
CA THR A 77 7.00 -3.92 5.26
C THR A 77 7.50 -2.75 6.06
N ASP A 78 8.49 -2.98 6.92
CA ASP A 78 9.18 -1.97 7.72
C ASP A 78 8.19 -1.16 8.57
N ILE A 79 7.30 -1.88 9.27
CA ILE A 79 6.17 -1.29 9.97
C ILE A 79 6.62 -0.79 11.34
N GLU A 80 6.59 0.52 11.53
CA GLU A 80 6.78 1.18 12.82
C GLU A 80 5.67 2.20 13.07
N GLY A 81 5.09 2.17 14.26
CA GLY A 81 3.95 3.01 14.61
C GLY A 81 2.64 2.51 13.99
N GLY A 82 1.62 3.37 13.99
CA GLY A 82 0.31 2.99 13.52
C GLY A 82 -0.26 1.81 14.31
N TRP A 83 -0.69 0.80 13.60
CA TRP A 83 -1.31 -0.38 14.16
C TRP A 83 -0.32 -1.56 14.28
N GLU A 84 0.90 -1.28 14.63
CA GLU A 84 2.04 -2.20 14.71
C GLU A 84 1.74 -3.50 15.45
N ALA A 85 1.05 -3.42 16.60
CA ALA A 85 0.78 -4.58 17.46
C ALA A 85 -0.11 -5.66 16.81
N ALA A 86 -0.71 -5.40 15.66
CA ALA A 86 -1.69 -6.26 15.03
C ALA A 86 -1.26 -6.84 13.67
N LEU A 87 -0.25 -6.28 13.02
CA LEU A 87 0.25 -6.76 11.75
C LEU A 87 1.61 -7.43 11.90
N PRO A 88 1.82 -8.61 11.33
CA PRO A 88 3.16 -9.15 11.17
C PRO A 88 3.95 -8.30 10.16
N ASP A 89 5.25 -8.22 10.32
CA ASP A 89 6.16 -7.61 9.35
C ASP A 89 7.06 -8.72 8.76
N PRO A 90 7.01 -9.01 7.47
CA PRO A 90 6.13 -8.46 6.43
C PRO A 90 4.69 -8.95 6.51
N CYS A 91 3.74 -8.15 6.00
CA CYS A 91 2.34 -8.47 5.95
C CYS A 91 1.81 -8.49 4.52
N TRP A 92 1.15 -9.58 4.09
CA TRP A 92 0.51 -9.71 2.78
C TRP A 92 -1.00 -9.72 2.90
N LEU A 93 -1.68 -8.79 2.24
CA LEU A 93 -3.13 -8.58 2.34
C LEU A 93 -3.77 -8.43 0.96
N THR A 94 -5.02 -8.86 0.84
CA THR A 94 -5.88 -8.38 -0.25
C THR A 94 -6.25 -6.92 0.00
N GLY A 95 -6.60 -6.17 -1.05
CA GLY A 95 -7.04 -4.78 -0.89
C GLY A 95 -8.31 -4.66 0.00
N ALA A 96 -9.20 -5.66 -0.02
CA ALA A 96 -10.36 -5.68 0.87
C ALA A 96 -9.99 -5.87 2.34
N GLN A 97 -8.98 -6.70 2.64
CA GLN A 97 -8.46 -6.87 3.99
C GLN A 97 -7.78 -5.60 4.48
N LEU A 98 -6.94 -4.97 3.63
CA LEU A 98 -6.31 -3.70 3.95
C LEU A 98 -7.35 -2.62 4.26
N GLU A 99 -8.38 -2.47 3.41
CA GLU A 99 -9.47 -1.51 3.66
C GLU A 99 -10.14 -1.76 5.01
N GLN A 100 -10.48 -3.01 5.32
CA GLN A 100 -11.14 -3.34 6.58
C GLN A 100 -10.26 -2.97 7.79
N ILE A 101 -8.97 -3.20 7.71
CA ILE A 101 -8.00 -2.86 8.74
C ILE A 101 -7.94 -1.34 8.93
N LEU A 102 -7.66 -0.60 7.87
CA LEU A 102 -7.48 0.85 7.95
C LEU A 102 -8.76 1.59 8.37
N ARG A 103 -9.94 1.08 7.98
CA ARG A 103 -11.22 1.66 8.43
C ARG A 103 -11.54 1.42 9.90
N ARG A 104 -11.02 0.36 10.49
CA ARG A 104 -11.18 0.08 11.94
C ARG A 104 -10.27 0.95 12.81
N HIS A 105 -9.19 1.45 12.22
CA HIS A 105 -8.15 2.21 12.90
C HIS A 105 -7.95 3.57 12.21
N PRO A 106 -8.95 4.46 12.26
CA PRO A 106 -8.84 5.80 11.66
C PRO A 106 -7.87 6.66 12.45
N ASN A 107 -7.22 7.59 11.75
CA ASN A 107 -6.27 8.56 12.31
C ASN A 107 -5.02 7.90 12.94
N GLU A 108 -4.63 6.75 12.45
CA GLU A 108 -3.38 6.10 12.85
C GLU A 108 -2.21 6.66 12.02
N GLN A 109 -1.15 7.05 12.73
CA GLN A 109 0.08 7.55 12.12
C GLN A 109 1.14 6.47 12.08
N TYR A 110 1.65 6.17 10.89
CA TYR A 110 2.86 5.36 10.75
C TYR A 110 4.10 6.24 10.88
N ILE A 111 5.11 5.75 11.63
CA ILE A 111 6.44 6.37 11.65
C ILE A 111 7.15 5.96 10.37
N TRP A 112 7.28 4.65 10.18
CA TRP A 112 7.84 4.02 9.01
C TRP A 112 6.90 2.95 8.48
N ALA A 113 6.75 2.82 7.20
CA ALA A 113 6.13 1.68 6.52
C ALA A 113 6.29 1.80 5.01
N VAL A 114 6.34 0.67 4.31
CA VAL A 114 6.19 0.62 2.85
C VAL A 114 4.98 -0.21 2.49
N PHE A 115 4.05 0.37 1.77
CA PHE A 115 2.86 -0.27 1.21
C PHE A 115 3.10 -0.53 -0.28
N SER A 116 3.51 -1.72 -0.63
CA SER A 116 3.77 -2.14 -2.02
C SER A 116 2.52 -2.75 -2.64
N ALA A 117 2.09 -2.24 -3.78
CA ALA A 117 0.92 -2.70 -4.52
C ALA A 117 1.29 -3.69 -5.61
N PHE A 118 0.59 -4.81 -5.67
CA PHE A 118 0.81 -5.89 -6.63
C PHE A 118 -0.43 -6.15 -7.47
N ALA A 119 -0.23 -6.66 -8.68
CA ALA A 119 -1.32 -7.08 -9.54
C ALA A 119 -2.15 -8.22 -8.89
N PRO A 120 -3.46 -8.30 -9.17
CA PRO A 120 -4.35 -9.26 -8.51
C PRO A 120 -4.12 -10.73 -8.94
N ASP A 121 -3.32 -10.96 -9.95
CA ASP A 121 -2.95 -12.30 -10.45
C ASP A 121 -1.68 -12.87 -9.82
N ILE A 122 -1.00 -12.11 -8.97
CA ILE A 122 0.19 -12.57 -8.25
C ILE A 122 -0.21 -13.28 -6.96
N ALA A 123 0.22 -14.53 -6.81
CA ALA A 123 0.04 -15.25 -5.56
C ALA A 123 1.14 -14.92 -4.55
N ALA A 124 0.81 -14.93 -3.26
CA ALA A 124 1.78 -14.68 -2.17
C ALA A 124 3.04 -15.56 -2.25
N SER A 125 2.90 -16.80 -2.72
CA SER A 125 4.02 -17.74 -2.90
C SER A 125 5.00 -17.37 -4.01
N GLN A 126 4.65 -16.40 -4.86
CA GLN A 126 5.48 -15.92 -5.98
C GLN A 126 6.26 -14.65 -5.61
N ILE A 127 6.01 -14.08 -4.42
CA ILE A 127 6.67 -12.87 -3.97
C ILE A 127 8.08 -13.20 -3.48
N ASP A 128 9.05 -12.42 -3.96
CA ASP A 128 10.43 -12.50 -3.49
C ASP A 128 10.56 -11.82 -2.12
N LEU A 129 10.68 -12.64 -1.08
CA LEU A 129 10.87 -12.16 0.29
C LEU A 129 12.32 -11.79 0.63
N GLN A 130 13.25 -11.93 -0.31
CA GLN A 130 14.64 -11.48 -0.10
C GLN A 130 14.82 -10.00 -0.48
N SER A 131 13.87 -9.46 -1.24
CA SER A 131 13.88 -8.07 -1.72
C SER A 131 12.80 -7.24 -1.03
N LEU A 132 12.73 -7.30 0.30
CA LEU A 132 11.75 -6.53 1.07
C LEU A 132 12.11 -5.04 1.07
N PRO A 133 11.15 -4.16 0.75
CA PRO A 133 11.34 -2.72 0.83
C PRO A 133 11.60 -2.25 2.26
N SER A 134 12.48 -1.25 2.40
CA SER A 134 12.69 -0.51 3.64
C SER A 134 12.35 0.95 3.45
N ALA A 135 11.54 1.49 4.37
CA ALA A 135 11.10 2.87 4.32
C ALA A 135 12.26 3.86 4.46
N GLU A 136 13.28 3.52 5.23
CA GLU A 136 14.47 4.37 5.43
C GLU A 136 15.43 4.42 4.22
N SER A 137 15.14 3.67 3.15
CA SER A 137 16.04 3.60 2.01
C SER A 137 16.18 4.95 1.28
N PRO A 138 17.42 5.45 1.09
CA PRO A 138 17.67 6.67 0.34
C PRO A 138 17.29 6.58 -1.14
N ASP A 139 17.07 5.39 -1.67
CA ASP A 139 16.72 5.17 -3.07
C ASP A 139 15.34 5.76 -3.42
N PHE A 140 14.48 5.94 -2.43
CA PHE A 140 13.21 6.63 -2.63
C PHE A 140 13.36 8.12 -2.95
N TRP A 141 14.48 8.73 -2.56
CA TRP A 141 14.74 10.17 -2.74
C TRP A 141 15.53 10.48 -4.02
N GLN A 142 15.26 9.74 -5.09
CA GLN A 142 15.86 9.96 -6.40
C GLN A 142 14.83 10.50 -7.39
N ASP A 143 15.27 11.31 -8.36
CA ASP A 143 14.37 11.89 -9.39
C ASP A 143 13.59 10.82 -10.18
N HIS A 144 14.15 9.63 -10.30
CA HIS A 144 13.58 8.52 -11.03
C HIS A 144 13.41 7.29 -10.14
N ALA A 145 13.04 7.52 -8.87
CA ALA A 145 12.77 6.43 -7.94
C ALA A 145 11.77 5.44 -8.55
N LYS A 146 12.04 4.16 -8.31
CA LYS A 146 11.16 3.06 -8.71
C LYS A 146 10.74 2.31 -7.45
N PRO A 147 9.64 1.55 -7.51
CA PRO A 147 9.33 0.60 -6.45
C PRO A 147 10.57 -0.23 -6.10
N GLN A 148 10.84 -0.37 -4.80
CA GLN A 148 11.97 -1.18 -4.34
C GLN A 148 11.71 -2.67 -4.56
N HIS A 149 10.47 -3.11 -4.33
CA HIS A 149 10.14 -4.49 -4.66
C HIS A 149 9.99 -4.65 -6.17
N PRO A 150 10.75 -5.54 -6.81
CA PRO A 150 10.84 -5.63 -8.28
C PRO A 150 9.51 -6.01 -8.96
N GLN A 151 8.60 -6.64 -8.24
CA GLN A 151 7.28 -7.06 -8.73
C GLN A 151 6.16 -6.06 -8.37
N ALA A 152 6.44 -5.05 -7.54
CA ALA A 152 5.45 -4.05 -7.20
C ALA A 152 5.13 -3.12 -8.37
N LEU A 153 3.87 -2.76 -8.52
CA LEU A 153 3.41 -1.80 -9.54
C LEU A 153 3.68 -0.36 -9.09
N PHE A 154 3.50 -0.09 -7.81
CA PHE A 154 3.82 1.19 -7.17
C PHE A 154 3.96 0.97 -5.67
N GLU A 155 4.54 1.95 -4.97
CA GLU A 155 4.70 1.92 -3.52
C GLU A 155 4.27 3.24 -2.89
N ILE A 156 3.71 3.14 -1.67
CA ILE A 156 3.40 4.28 -0.81
C ILE A 156 4.26 4.13 0.43
N VAL A 157 5.09 5.14 0.70
CA VAL A 157 6.09 5.11 1.77
C VAL A 157 5.74 6.11 2.84
N CYS A 158 5.60 5.63 4.07
CA CYS A 158 5.55 6.47 5.27
C CYS A 158 7.00 6.74 5.71
N TRP A 159 7.41 8.00 5.70
CA TRP A 159 8.77 8.41 6.02
C TRP A 159 8.80 9.29 7.26
N ASP A 160 9.35 8.74 8.34
CA ASP A 160 9.63 9.45 9.62
C ASP A 160 8.43 10.30 10.12
N SER A 161 7.22 9.75 10.03
CA SER A 161 5.97 10.45 10.39
C SER A 161 5.70 11.76 9.61
N THR A 162 6.68 12.23 8.84
CA THR A 162 6.72 13.60 8.28
C THR A 162 6.32 13.66 6.81
N TYR A 163 6.60 12.59 6.07
CA TYR A 163 6.37 12.55 4.62
C TYR A 163 5.60 11.31 4.21
N THR A 164 4.78 11.47 3.17
CA THR A 164 4.31 10.33 2.38
C THR A 164 4.85 10.44 0.98
N LEU A 165 5.61 9.41 0.55
CA LEU A 165 6.11 9.32 -0.82
C LEU A 165 5.24 8.34 -1.60
N PHE A 166 4.93 8.70 -2.83
CA PHE A 166 4.19 7.84 -3.78
C PHE A 166 5.14 7.55 -4.94
N ILE A 167 5.57 6.32 -5.07
CA ILE A 167 6.58 5.88 -6.04
C ILE A 167 5.91 5.07 -7.14
N GLY A 168 5.99 5.55 -8.37
CA GLY A 168 5.38 4.88 -9.52
C GLY A 168 3.86 4.91 -9.53
N LEU A 169 3.22 5.85 -8.82
CA LEU A 169 1.77 5.92 -8.67
C LEU A 169 1.08 6.05 -10.04
N PRO A 170 0.09 5.20 -10.39
CA PRO A 170 -0.65 5.30 -11.65
C PRO A 170 -1.33 6.65 -11.83
N ASP A 171 -1.38 7.14 -13.07
CA ASP A 171 -1.90 8.46 -13.44
C ASP A 171 -3.29 8.76 -12.84
N LYS A 172 -4.23 7.81 -12.91
CA LYS A 172 -5.57 7.97 -12.35
C LYS A 172 -5.54 8.23 -10.82
N LEU A 173 -4.66 7.53 -10.10
CA LEU A 173 -4.53 7.68 -8.66
C LEU A 173 -3.79 8.98 -8.31
N ALA A 174 -2.79 9.34 -9.10
CA ALA A 174 -2.07 10.61 -8.96
C ALA A 174 -3.00 11.81 -9.13
N HIS A 175 -3.92 11.79 -10.10
CA HIS A 175 -4.92 12.84 -10.26
C HIS A 175 -5.86 12.97 -9.06
N ARG A 176 -6.33 11.87 -8.49
CA ARG A 176 -7.14 11.87 -7.26
C ARG A 176 -6.38 12.51 -6.09
N LEU A 177 -5.10 12.12 -5.93
CA LEU A 177 -4.25 12.64 -4.87
C LEU A 177 -4.04 14.14 -4.99
N VAL A 178 -3.64 14.63 -6.16
CA VAL A 178 -3.38 16.06 -6.41
C VAL A 178 -4.66 16.90 -6.33
N ALA A 179 -5.81 16.35 -6.71
CA ALA A 179 -7.09 17.01 -6.54
C ALA A 179 -7.47 17.22 -5.07
N ALA A 180 -7.14 16.24 -4.20
CA ALA A 180 -7.37 16.33 -2.77
C ALA A 180 -6.30 17.16 -2.03
N PHE A 181 -5.07 17.10 -2.50
CA PHE A 181 -3.92 17.80 -1.95
C PHE A 181 -3.21 18.62 -3.03
N PRO A 182 -3.66 19.85 -3.31
CA PRO A 182 -3.04 20.70 -4.32
C PRO A 182 -1.56 21.01 -4.06
N ASP A 183 -1.14 20.94 -2.79
CA ASP A 183 0.25 21.15 -2.36
C ASP A 183 1.13 19.89 -2.55
N CYS A 184 0.54 18.77 -2.94
CA CYS A 184 1.29 17.58 -3.30
C CYS A 184 2.21 17.88 -4.49
N ARG A 185 3.50 17.65 -4.33
CA ARG A 185 4.50 18.02 -5.32
C ARG A 185 5.20 16.81 -5.92
N ARG A 186 5.82 17.00 -7.08
CA ARG A 186 6.69 15.97 -7.65
C ARG A 186 7.87 15.72 -6.74
N LEU A 187 8.14 14.45 -6.50
CA LEU A 187 9.35 14.04 -5.82
C LEU A 187 10.57 14.45 -6.66
N LYS A 188 11.49 15.12 -6.04
CA LYS A 188 12.78 15.51 -6.61
C LYS A 188 13.87 15.05 -5.67
N LYS A 189 15.05 14.82 -6.23
CA LYS A 189 16.24 14.53 -5.42
C LYS A 189 16.43 15.66 -4.39
N LEU A 190 16.62 15.25 -3.12
CA LEU A 190 16.98 16.16 -2.05
C LEU A 190 18.41 16.67 -2.21
#